data_98b0f6983ed93d487cf5a033140291e1
#
_entry.id   98b0f6983ed93d487cf5a033140291e1
#
_cell.length_a   1.000
_cell.length_b   1.000
_cell.length_c   1.000
_cell.angle_alpha   90.00
_cell.angle_beta   90.00
_cell.angle_gamma   90.00
#
_symmetry.space_group_name_H-M   'P 1'
#
loop_
_entity.id
_entity.type
_entity.pdbx_description
1 polymer ?
#
loop_
_entity_poly.entity_id
_entity_poly.type
_entity_poly.pdbx_seq_one_letter_code
_entity_poly.pdbx_strand_id
1 'polypeptide(L)'
;MPKPYVHFSLDEFADRQARVRAELAGRGLDGLLVSQIEDQYWLCGLDTDGYVIFHAMFIGLEGQLTHVTRTADLASIDYSSICKDVRVWEDAAGNPKSRAIKDMLASHGMQGKRIGIQLDSFGLLPELHAELRASLDGWCELVDASDVIRLLRLVKSPRELEYHRRAGEVLDQACQAAIEATQAGAEESAVMSRVYQLIWEAGADIPANRLPMGHGEKAMNVRYGTGRGRIEENDQVTFELGCAWRHYHVADMFTVLTGPHVDPRHLRMHAACVEALAQVQENLRPGRTFGEIYEVHRAALARHGYEKAALKACGYTMGATFPPTWMEMPMIYRDNPQVIAKDMVLFTHMVLSDFDTGLTMSLGETSIVTEGAPEVITHVPREPIVRP
;
A
#
# COMPACT_ATOMS: atom_id res chain seq x y z
N MET A 1 32.18 -8.51 7.28
CA MET A 1 30.76 -8.89 7.49
C MET A 1 30.24 -9.48 6.19
N PRO A 2 29.30 -10.45 6.19
CA PRO A 2 28.67 -10.92 4.97
C PRO A 2 27.98 -9.74 4.28
N LYS A 3 27.77 -9.83 2.95
CA LYS A 3 27.00 -8.82 2.21
C LYS A 3 25.56 -8.83 2.73
N PRO A 4 24.91 -7.67 2.92
CA PRO A 4 23.52 -7.63 3.34
C PRO A 4 22.64 -8.31 2.29
N TYR A 5 21.58 -8.98 2.76
CA TYR A 5 20.56 -9.55 1.90
C TYR A 5 19.58 -8.43 1.50
N VAL A 6 19.76 -7.91 0.31
CA VAL A 6 18.92 -6.83 -0.23
C VAL A 6 18.22 -7.26 -1.51
N HIS A 7 17.06 -6.68 -1.77
CA HIS A 7 16.20 -7.04 -2.89
C HIS A 7 16.50 -6.26 -4.18
N PHE A 8 17.40 -5.28 -4.10
CA PHE A 8 17.80 -4.42 -5.22
C PHE A 8 19.31 -4.33 -5.33
N SER A 9 19.79 -3.89 -6.49
CA SER A 9 21.22 -3.63 -6.71
C SER A 9 21.69 -2.40 -5.95
N LEU A 10 23.00 -2.35 -5.69
CA LEU A 10 23.59 -1.15 -5.07
C LEU A 10 23.44 0.09 -5.96
N ASP A 11 23.49 -0.07 -7.28
CA ASP A 11 23.32 1.01 -8.25
C ASP A 11 21.89 1.57 -8.20
N GLU A 12 20.87 0.71 -8.01
CA GLU A 12 19.48 1.16 -7.86
C GLU A 12 19.27 1.96 -6.56
N PHE A 13 19.87 1.54 -5.46
CA PHE A 13 19.85 2.32 -4.23
C PHE A 13 20.57 3.67 -4.40
N ALA A 14 21.71 3.69 -5.09
CA ALA A 14 22.46 4.92 -5.37
C ALA A 14 21.62 5.90 -6.22
N ASP A 15 20.93 5.42 -7.26
CA ASP A 15 20.02 6.24 -8.09
C ASP A 15 18.88 6.82 -7.25
N ARG A 16 18.21 5.99 -6.44
CA ARG A 16 17.11 6.42 -5.56
C ARG A 16 17.56 7.51 -4.60
N GLN A 17 18.70 7.33 -3.95
CA GLN A 17 19.29 8.33 -3.06
C GLN A 17 19.67 9.61 -3.79
N ALA A 18 20.21 9.52 -5.01
CA ALA A 18 20.53 10.69 -5.84
C ALA A 18 19.29 11.49 -6.21
N ARG A 19 18.20 10.79 -6.57
CA ARG A 19 16.90 11.44 -6.87
C ARG A 19 16.34 12.17 -5.65
N VAL A 20 16.40 11.56 -4.46
CA VAL A 20 15.97 12.22 -3.22
C VAL A 20 16.82 13.47 -2.95
N ARG A 21 18.15 13.38 -3.06
CA ARG A 21 19.03 14.54 -2.86
C ARG A 21 18.76 15.68 -3.86
N ALA A 22 18.47 15.34 -5.11
CA ALA A 22 18.10 16.34 -6.12
C ALA A 22 16.79 17.06 -5.75
N GLU A 23 15.79 16.32 -5.27
CA GLU A 23 14.52 16.88 -4.82
C GLU A 23 14.69 17.77 -3.57
N LEU A 24 15.47 17.32 -2.59
CA LEU A 24 15.80 18.12 -1.40
C LEU A 24 16.50 19.43 -1.77
N ALA A 25 17.50 19.36 -2.65
CA ALA A 25 18.21 20.55 -3.13
C ALA A 25 17.26 21.52 -3.86
N GLY A 26 16.36 21.00 -4.71
CA GLY A 26 15.34 21.78 -5.41
C GLY A 26 14.37 22.51 -4.46
N ARG A 27 14.10 21.94 -3.29
CA ARG A 27 13.27 22.56 -2.23
C ARG A 27 14.07 23.42 -1.23
N GLY A 28 15.37 23.51 -1.38
CA GLY A 28 16.24 24.21 -0.46
C GLY A 28 16.30 23.57 0.94
N LEU A 29 16.24 22.24 1.01
CA LEU A 29 16.41 21.46 2.22
C LEU A 29 17.83 20.87 2.27
N ASP A 30 18.45 20.90 3.44
CA ASP A 30 19.81 20.38 3.66
C ASP A 30 19.82 18.85 3.93
N GLY A 31 18.66 18.28 4.26
CA GLY A 31 18.48 16.86 4.49
C GLY A 31 17.05 16.52 4.86
N LEU A 32 16.76 15.23 5.06
CA LEU A 32 15.45 14.70 5.41
C LEU A 32 15.55 13.67 6.54
N LEU A 33 14.73 13.84 7.56
CA LEU A 33 14.43 12.81 8.55
C LEU A 33 13.29 11.92 8.02
N VAL A 34 13.62 10.67 7.74
CA VAL A 34 12.73 9.66 7.18
C VAL A 34 12.24 8.77 8.30
N SER A 35 10.95 8.77 8.58
CA SER A 35 10.30 7.92 9.57
C SER A 35 9.36 6.87 8.97
N GLN A 36 9.07 6.96 7.67
CA GLN A 36 8.32 5.91 6.96
C GLN A 36 9.23 4.71 6.66
N ILE A 37 8.81 3.54 7.09
CA ILE A 37 9.58 2.29 6.89
C ILE A 37 9.68 1.95 5.41
N GLU A 38 8.62 2.16 4.64
CA GLU A 38 8.59 1.98 3.19
C GLU A 38 9.71 2.77 2.49
N ASP A 39 9.94 4.00 2.95
CA ASP A 39 10.94 4.88 2.40
C ASP A 39 12.36 4.47 2.81
N GLN A 40 12.53 3.98 4.05
CA GLN A 40 13.79 3.41 4.51
C GLN A 40 14.13 2.12 3.74
N TYR A 41 13.13 1.23 3.53
CA TYR A 41 13.29 0.06 2.68
C TYR A 41 13.69 0.45 1.25
N TRP A 42 13.01 1.42 0.66
CA TRP A 42 13.29 1.89 -0.70
C TRP A 42 14.67 2.54 -0.85
N LEU A 43 15.15 3.27 0.18
CA LEU A 43 16.44 3.96 0.17
C LEU A 43 17.64 3.07 0.45
N CYS A 44 17.48 2.01 1.25
CA CYS A 44 18.62 1.24 1.72
C CYS A 44 18.35 -0.25 1.96
N GLY A 45 17.15 -0.73 1.71
CA GLY A 45 16.79 -2.14 1.83
C GLY A 45 16.40 -2.60 3.23
N LEU A 46 16.25 -1.69 4.22
CA LEU A 46 15.84 -2.09 5.57
C LEU A 46 14.55 -2.90 5.53
N ASP A 47 14.65 -4.19 5.83
CA ASP A 47 13.54 -5.13 5.91
C ASP A 47 13.23 -5.40 7.39
N THR A 48 12.01 -5.10 7.81
CA THR A 48 11.55 -5.17 9.19
C THR A 48 10.06 -5.54 9.24
N ASP A 49 9.53 -5.78 10.43
CA ASP A 49 8.12 -6.11 10.66
C ASP A 49 7.18 -4.86 10.64
N GLY A 50 7.67 -3.72 10.23
CA GLY A 50 6.91 -2.49 10.09
C GLY A 50 7.04 -1.53 11.29
N TYR A 51 5.93 -0.91 11.70
CA TYR A 51 5.91 0.22 12.63
C TYR A 51 5.84 -0.15 14.13
N VAL A 52 6.30 -1.33 14.50
CA VAL A 52 6.28 -1.78 15.91
C VAL A 52 7.20 -0.94 16.78
N ILE A 53 8.34 -0.53 16.23
CA ILE A 53 9.37 0.25 16.93
C ILE A 53 9.70 1.50 16.13
N PHE A 54 10.06 2.56 16.83
CA PHE A 54 10.54 3.79 16.19
C PHE A 54 11.89 3.56 15.53
N HIS A 55 11.91 3.79 14.23
CA HIS A 55 13.09 3.91 13.40
C HIS A 55 13.11 5.29 12.76
N ALA A 56 14.28 5.91 12.69
CA ALA A 56 14.49 7.08 11.87
C ALA A 56 15.73 6.89 10.99
N MET A 57 15.67 7.48 9.81
CA MET A 57 16.84 7.60 8.94
C MET A 57 17.07 9.08 8.63
N PHE A 58 18.31 9.47 8.53
CA PHE A 58 18.68 10.77 7.97
C PHE A 58 19.35 10.57 6.62
N ILE A 59 18.92 11.32 5.61
CA ILE A 59 19.58 11.46 4.33
C ILE A 59 19.95 12.92 4.11
N GLY A 60 21.24 13.21 3.96
CA GLY A 60 21.77 14.54 3.73
C GLY A 60 22.27 14.74 2.30
N LEU A 61 22.44 16.01 1.89
CA LEU A 61 22.87 16.37 0.53
C LEU A 61 24.26 15.87 0.18
N GLU A 62 25.18 15.83 1.17
CA GLU A 62 26.59 15.48 0.98
C GLU A 62 26.89 13.97 1.13
N GLY A 63 25.88 13.12 0.97
CA GLY A 63 26.05 11.68 1.00
C GLY A 63 25.77 11.02 2.34
N GLN A 64 25.42 11.76 3.38
CA GLN A 64 25.05 11.20 4.68
C GLN A 64 23.83 10.27 4.51
N LEU A 65 23.93 9.09 5.11
CA LEU A 65 22.84 8.13 5.27
C LEU A 65 23.03 7.42 6.62
N THR A 66 22.18 7.74 7.58
CA THR A 66 22.35 7.30 8.98
C THR A 66 21.04 6.76 9.52
N HIS A 67 21.06 5.56 10.09
CA HIS A 67 19.95 5.03 10.87
C HIS A 67 20.03 5.44 12.34
N VAL A 68 18.86 5.69 12.95
CA VAL A 68 18.68 5.83 14.38
C VAL A 68 17.66 4.79 14.84
N THR A 69 18.09 3.83 15.66
CA THR A 69 17.27 2.68 16.06
C THR A 69 17.61 2.19 17.46
N ARG A 70 17.02 1.07 17.90
CA ARG A 70 17.37 0.38 19.17
C ARG A 70 18.42 -0.71 18.94
N THR A 71 19.04 -1.14 20.06
CA THR A 71 19.97 -2.28 20.05
C THR A 71 19.37 -3.56 19.49
N ALA A 72 18.08 -3.82 19.77
CA ALA A 72 17.39 -5.02 19.29
C ALA A 72 17.31 -5.13 17.76
N ASP A 73 17.31 -4.00 17.05
CA ASP A 73 17.12 -3.95 15.61
C ASP A 73 18.44 -3.93 14.80
N LEU A 74 19.58 -3.90 15.50
CA LEU A 74 20.91 -3.87 14.86
C LEU A 74 21.13 -5.08 13.93
N ALA A 75 20.67 -6.27 14.36
CA ALA A 75 20.80 -7.48 13.55
C ALA A 75 19.99 -7.40 12.25
N SER A 76 18.80 -6.82 12.26
CA SER A 76 17.96 -6.61 11.09
C SER A 76 18.60 -5.62 10.11
N ILE A 77 19.18 -4.53 10.62
CA ILE A 77 19.92 -3.55 9.80
C ILE A 77 21.15 -4.18 9.17
N ASP A 78 21.95 -4.91 9.94
CA ASP A 78 23.14 -5.59 9.40
C ASP A 78 22.78 -6.64 8.34
N TYR A 79 21.64 -7.32 8.50
CA TYR A 79 21.17 -8.37 7.59
C TYR A 79 20.60 -7.79 6.30
N SER A 80 19.79 -6.72 6.34
CA SER A 80 18.97 -6.29 5.21
C SER A 80 19.28 -4.87 4.70
N SER A 81 20.16 -4.08 5.36
CA SER A 81 20.40 -2.68 4.97
C SER A 81 21.81 -2.44 4.45
N ILE A 82 21.91 -1.60 3.41
CA ILE A 82 23.20 -1.08 2.93
C ILE A 82 23.73 0.08 3.78
N CYS A 83 22.92 0.66 4.67
CA CYS A 83 23.32 1.73 5.57
C CYS A 83 24.34 1.22 6.60
N LYS A 84 25.46 1.92 6.75
CA LYS A 84 26.56 1.52 7.65
C LYS A 84 26.71 2.42 8.87
N ASP A 85 26.22 3.65 8.81
CA ASP A 85 26.19 4.55 9.96
C ASP A 85 24.89 4.32 10.74
N VAL A 86 24.99 3.67 11.91
CA VAL A 86 23.87 3.32 12.76
C VAL A 86 24.06 3.91 14.14
N ARG A 87 23.08 4.64 14.62
CA ARG A 87 23.04 5.25 15.95
C ARG A 87 22.00 4.55 16.79
N VAL A 88 22.29 4.34 18.05
CA VAL A 88 21.39 3.64 18.98
C VAL A 88 20.82 4.62 20.00
N TRP A 89 19.50 4.62 20.13
CA TRP A 89 18.83 5.20 21.28
C TRP A 89 18.50 4.09 22.29
N GLU A 90 18.54 4.43 23.59
CA GLU A 90 18.32 3.48 24.67
C GLU A 90 17.04 3.84 25.44
N ASP A 91 16.24 2.82 25.76
CA ASP A 91 15.09 2.96 26.65
C ASP A 91 15.57 3.21 28.09
N ALA A 92 15.55 4.48 28.50
CA ALA A 92 15.88 4.88 29.85
C ALA A 92 15.10 6.10 30.28
N ALA A 93 14.71 6.17 31.54
CA ALA A 93 14.05 7.34 32.09
C ALA A 93 14.95 8.59 31.92
N GLY A 94 14.37 9.66 31.36
CA GLY A 94 15.11 10.89 31.09
C GLY A 94 16.06 10.84 29.86
N ASN A 95 15.95 9.81 29.04
CA ASN A 95 16.67 9.68 27.77
C ASN A 95 15.71 9.75 26.56
N PRO A 96 15.25 10.92 26.14
CA PRO A 96 14.31 11.06 25.05
C PRO A 96 14.96 10.66 23.72
N LYS A 97 14.15 10.04 22.82
CA LYS A 97 14.61 9.64 21.48
C LYS A 97 15.11 10.82 20.63
N SER A 98 14.54 12.00 20.85
CA SER A 98 14.96 13.24 20.20
C SER A 98 16.42 13.61 20.48
N ARG A 99 17.00 13.18 21.61
CA ARG A 99 18.42 13.39 21.90
C ARG A 99 19.32 12.66 20.89
N ALA A 100 19.08 11.37 20.66
CA ALA A 100 19.86 10.59 19.70
C ALA A 100 19.75 11.18 18.28
N ILE A 101 18.56 11.67 17.90
CA ILE A 101 18.35 12.33 16.60
C ILE A 101 19.11 13.66 16.56
N LYS A 102 19.04 14.50 17.58
CA LYS A 102 19.76 15.76 17.64
C LYS A 102 21.27 15.56 17.60
N ASP A 103 21.79 14.59 18.34
CA ASP A 103 23.23 14.26 18.37
C ASP A 103 23.69 13.75 17.00
N MET A 104 22.90 12.93 16.32
CA MET A 104 23.15 12.50 14.94
C MET A 104 23.17 13.70 13.98
N LEU A 105 22.15 14.55 14.01
CA LEU A 105 22.09 15.77 13.19
C LEU A 105 23.27 16.71 13.46
N ALA A 106 23.67 16.88 14.72
CA ALA A 106 24.83 17.68 15.11
C ALA A 106 26.14 17.11 14.54
N SER A 107 26.30 15.78 14.55
CA SER A 107 27.47 15.11 13.97
C SER A 107 27.60 15.32 12.46
N HIS A 108 26.48 15.63 11.79
CA HIS A 108 26.43 15.96 10.36
C HIS A 108 26.42 17.46 10.07
N GLY A 109 26.60 18.32 11.08
CA GLY A 109 26.67 19.78 10.91
C GLY A 109 25.33 20.44 10.56
N MET A 110 24.22 19.87 11.00
CA MET A 110 22.86 20.33 10.65
C MET A 110 22.35 21.48 11.52
N GLN A 111 23.17 22.08 12.40
CA GLN A 111 22.80 23.28 13.16
C GLN A 111 22.55 24.47 12.23
N GLY A 112 21.44 25.17 12.41
CA GLY A 112 21.04 26.32 11.59
C GLY A 112 20.55 25.96 10.19
N LYS A 113 20.41 24.66 9.88
CA LYS A 113 20.00 24.13 8.59
C LYS A 113 18.49 23.91 8.50
N ARG A 114 17.98 23.69 7.28
CA ARG A 114 16.59 23.37 6.98
C ARG A 114 16.44 21.88 6.74
N ILE A 115 15.75 21.19 7.63
CA ILE A 115 15.63 19.73 7.63
C ILE A 115 14.17 19.34 7.33
N GLY A 116 13.97 18.55 6.28
CA GLY A 116 12.68 17.93 6.00
C GLY A 116 12.31 16.90 7.07
N ILE A 117 11.02 16.76 7.35
CA ILE A 117 10.49 15.72 8.23
C ILE A 117 9.18 15.17 7.64
N GLN A 118 8.93 13.88 7.82
CA GLN A 118 7.70 13.22 7.37
C GLN A 118 6.64 13.29 8.48
N LEU A 119 5.62 14.14 8.31
CA LEU A 119 4.56 14.35 9.31
C LEU A 119 3.37 13.38 9.13
N ASP A 120 3.24 12.71 7.99
CA ASP A 120 2.18 11.75 7.67
C ASP A 120 2.59 10.28 7.89
N SER A 121 3.68 10.05 8.62
CA SER A 121 4.22 8.71 8.90
C SER A 121 3.58 8.05 10.11
N PHE A 122 3.22 6.78 10.01
CA PHE A 122 2.86 5.93 11.16
C PHE A 122 4.01 5.78 12.16
N GLY A 123 5.25 5.94 11.73
CA GLY A 123 6.45 5.88 12.58
C GLY A 123 6.70 7.12 13.42
N LEU A 124 6.04 8.25 13.13
CA LEU A 124 6.20 9.50 13.86
C LEU A 124 4.94 9.83 14.68
N LEU A 125 4.86 9.27 15.89
CA LEU A 125 3.74 9.56 16.79
C LEU A 125 3.71 11.04 17.19
N PRO A 126 2.53 11.63 17.46
CA PRO A 126 2.41 13.05 17.85
C PRO A 126 3.26 13.45 19.05
N GLU A 127 3.40 12.58 20.05
CA GLU A 127 4.25 12.80 21.22
C GLU A 127 5.72 12.94 20.84
N LEU A 128 6.22 12.03 19.99
CA LEU A 128 7.60 12.06 19.50
C LEU A 128 7.86 13.27 18.61
N HIS A 129 6.89 13.64 17.76
CA HIS A 129 6.98 14.85 16.96
C HIS A 129 7.07 16.11 17.84
N ALA A 130 6.25 16.21 18.90
CA ALA A 130 6.31 17.31 19.84
C ALA A 130 7.67 17.36 20.57
N GLU A 131 8.19 16.21 21.00
CA GLU A 131 9.50 16.07 21.63
C GLU A 131 10.64 16.53 20.68
N LEU A 132 10.62 16.08 19.41
CA LEU A 132 11.57 16.49 18.39
C LEU A 132 11.53 18.00 18.15
N ARG A 133 10.34 18.57 17.98
CA ARG A 133 10.17 20.01 17.79
C ARG A 133 10.75 20.79 18.95
N ALA A 134 10.42 20.40 20.19
CA ALA A 134 10.94 21.07 21.39
C ALA A 134 12.48 20.97 21.51
N SER A 135 13.05 19.81 21.16
CA SER A 135 14.50 19.57 21.20
C SER A 135 15.28 20.36 20.13
N LEU A 136 14.66 20.61 18.97
CA LEU A 136 15.28 21.25 17.81
C LEU A 136 14.88 22.71 17.64
N ASP A 137 13.99 23.25 18.49
CA ASP A 137 13.56 24.64 18.44
C ASP A 137 14.76 25.61 18.58
N GLY A 138 14.86 26.58 17.66
CA GLY A 138 15.99 27.50 17.58
C GLY A 138 17.35 26.87 17.22
N TRP A 139 17.41 25.51 17.05
CA TRP A 139 18.63 24.80 16.68
C TRP A 139 18.70 24.52 15.18
N CYS A 140 17.58 24.10 14.54
CA CYS A 140 17.40 23.98 13.10
C CYS A 140 15.95 24.30 12.73
N GLU A 141 15.66 24.47 11.43
CA GLU A 141 14.30 24.62 10.92
C GLU A 141 13.77 23.24 10.46
N LEU A 142 12.62 22.81 11.03
CA LEU A 142 11.90 21.62 10.56
C LEU A 142 10.82 22.03 9.56
N VAL A 143 10.83 21.39 8.37
CA VAL A 143 9.92 21.65 7.25
C VAL A 143 9.18 20.37 6.89
N ASP A 144 7.86 20.41 6.70
CA ASP A 144 7.12 19.26 6.17
C ASP A 144 7.64 18.88 4.78
N ALA A 145 8.07 17.63 4.65
CA ALA A 145 8.60 17.03 3.43
C ALA A 145 8.07 15.60 3.25
N SER A 146 6.86 15.35 3.74
CA SER A 146 6.19 14.04 3.71
C SER A 146 6.03 13.46 2.31
N ASP A 147 5.91 14.33 1.30
CA ASP A 147 5.67 13.95 -0.09
C ASP A 147 6.95 13.62 -0.89
N VAL A 148 8.14 14.02 -0.42
CA VAL A 148 9.39 13.94 -1.20
C VAL A 148 9.65 12.53 -1.73
N ILE A 149 9.74 11.54 -0.85
CA ILE A 149 10.06 10.16 -1.28
C ILE A 149 8.81 9.49 -1.84
N ARG A 150 7.65 9.71 -1.24
CA ARG A 150 6.38 9.15 -1.71
C ARG A 150 6.12 9.44 -3.18
N LEU A 151 6.31 10.68 -3.65
CA LEU A 151 6.12 11.04 -5.06
C LEU A 151 7.15 10.38 -5.98
N LEU A 152 8.39 10.20 -5.52
CA LEU A 152 9.43 9.50 -6.27
C LEU A 152 9.14 7.99 -6.41
N ARG A 153 8.46 7.39 -5.44
CA ARG A 153 8.06 5.97 -5.42
C ARG A 153 6.86 5.66 -6.31
N LEU A 154 6.08 6.66 -6.73
CA LEU A 154 4.90 6.45 -7.58
C LEU A 154 5.26 5.77 -8.90
N VAL A 155 6.36 6.18 -9.53
CA VAL A 155 6.86 5.59 -10.77
C VAL A 155 7.86 4.49 -10.42
N LYS A 156 7.51 3.27 -10.77
CA LYS A 156 8.24 2.06 -10.41
C LYS A 156 9.42 1.80 -11.34
N SER A 157 10.52 1.30 -10.78
CA SER A 157 11.62 0.76 -11.58
C SER A 157 11.22 -0.55 -12.27
N PRO A 158 11.96 -1.02 -13.30
CA PRO A 158 11.69 -2.31 -13.92
C PRO A 158 11.70 -3.47 -12.90
N ARG A 159 12.56 -3.41 -11.88
CA ARG A 159 12.64 -4.44 -10.84
C ARG A 159 11.43 -4.42 -9.90
N GLU A 160 10.96 -3.23 -9.54
CA GLU A 160 9.73 -3.06 -8.74
C GLU A 160 8.51 -3.60 -9.51
N LEU A 161 8.40 -3.34 -10.81
CA LEU A 161 7.34 -3.88 -11.66
C LEU A 161 7.39 -5.42 -11.76
N GLU A 162 8.59 -6.01 -11.81
CA GLU A 162 8.74 -7.47 -11.76
C GLU A 162 8.18 -8.06 -10.47
N TYR A 163 8.42 -7.40 -9.33
CA TYR A 163 7.87 -7.85 -8.05
C TYR A 163 6.33 -7.75 -8.00
N HIS A 164 5.75 -6.68 -8.54
CA HIS A 164 4.29 -6.57 -8.66
C HIS A 164 3.70 -7.69 -9.53
N ARG A 165 4.31 -7.98 -10.70
CA ARG A 165 3.85 -9.08 -11.57
C ARG A 165 3.91 -10.42 -10.86
N ARG A 166 5.01 -10.67 -10.14
CA ARG A 166 5.16 -11.92 -9.37
C ARG A 166 4.12 -12.06 -8.26
N ALA A 167 3.82 -10.96 -7.56
CA ALA A 167 2.75 -10.94 -6.57
C ALA A 167 1.37 -11.21 -7.22
N GLY A 168 1.11 -10.67 -8.42
CA GLY A 168 -0.11 -10.90 -9.19
C GLY A 168 -0.32 -12.35 -9.56
N GLU A 169 0.72 -13.03 -10.07
CA GLU A 169 0.66 -14.47 -10.40
C GLU A 169 0.27 -15.35 -9.19
N VAL A 170 0.75 -14.99 -8.00
CA VAL A 170 0.40 -15.70 -6.77
C VAL A 170 -1.02 -15.36 -6.32
N LEU A 171 -1.40 -14.08 -6.43
CA LEU A 171 -2.74 -13.63 -6.03
C LEU A 171 -3.83 -14.27 -6.88
N ASP A 172 -3.64 -14.38 -8.20
CA ASP A 172 -4.61 -15.04 -9.10
C ASP A 172 -4.89 -16.48 -8.66
N GLN A 173 -3.86 -17.24 -8.26
CA GLN A 173 -4.02 -18.59 -7.74
C GLN A 173 -4.77 -18.60 -6.40
N ALA A 174 -4.48 -17.65 -5.52
CA ALA A 174 -5.14 -17.53 -4.23
C ALA A 174 -6.62 -17.11 -4.39
N CYS A 175 -6.94 -16.22 -5.33
CA CYS A 175 -8.31 -15.85 -5.67
C CYS A 175 -9.09 -17.03 -6.22
N GLN A 176 -8.51 -17.81 -7.13
CA GLN A 176 -9.14 -19.02 -7.66
C GLN A 176 -9.45 -20.03 -6.55
N ALA A 177 -8.52 -20.24 -5.63
CA ALA A 177 -8.74 -21.14 -4.50
C ALA A 177 -9.80 -20.63 -3.52
N ALA A 178 -9.87 -19.30 -3.30
CA ALA A 178 -10.94 -18.70 -2.51
C ALA A 178 -12.31 -18.95 -3.14
N ILE A 179 -12.43 -18.75 -4.47
CA ILE A 179 -13.65 -19.00 -5.23
C ILE A 179 -14.06 -20.48 -5.09
N GLU A 180 -13.13 -21.41 -5.28
CA GLU A 180 -13.40 -22.86 -5.20
C GLU A 180 -13.83 -23.32 -3.80
N ALA A 181 -13.25 -22.73 -2.75
CA ALA A 181 -13.55 -23.05 -1.37
C ALA A 181 -14.86 -22.40 -0.86
N THR A 182 -15.38 -21.39 -1.57
CA THR A 182 -16.57 -20.64 -1.17
C THR A 182 -17.81 -21.41 -1.62
N GLN A 183 -18.55 -21.96 -0.65
CA GLN A 183 -19.82 -22.65 -0.86
C GLN A 183 -20.67 -22.57 0.38
N ALA A 184 -21.97 -22.83 0.25
CA ALA A 184 -22.86 -22.92 1.40
C ALA A 184 -22.36 -23.93 2.43
N GLY A 185 -22.38 -23.56 3.71
CA GLY A 185 -21.87 -24.35 4.83
C GLY A 185 -20.38 -24.25 5.09
N ALA A 186 -19.58 -23.59 4.23
CA ALA A 186 -18.17 -23.40 4.48
C ALA A 186 -17.93 -22.37 5.60
N GLU A 187 -16.91 -22.61 6.44
CA GLU A 187 -16.45 -21.63 7.41
C GLU A 187 -15.55 -20.57 6.71
N GLU A 188 -15.74 -19.30 7.01
CA GLU A 188 -14.85 -18.21 6.51
C GLU A 188 -13.37 -18.53 6.78
N SER A 189 -13.07 -19.05 7.97
CA SER A 189 -11.71 -19.42 8.35
C SER A 189 -11.11 -20.53 7.48
N ALA A 190 -11.92 -21.47 7.02
CA ALA A 190 -11.46 -22.54 6.15
C ALA A 190 -11.11 -22.00 4.76
N VAL A 191 -11.96 -21.12 4.20
CA VAL A 191 -11.68 -20.43 2.92
C VAL A 191 -10.38 -19.64 3.02
N MET A 192 -10.24 -18.80 4.04
CA MET A 192 -9.05 -17.94 4.19
C MET A 192 -7.79 -18.72 4.54
N SER A 193 -7.90 -19.84 5.25
CA SER A 193 -6.74 -20.71 5.48
C SER A 193 -6.14 -21.22 4.17
N ARG A 194 -7.00 -21.51 3.18
CA ARG A 194 -6.53 -21.94 1.85
C ARG A 194 -5.83 -20.82 1.10
N VAL A 195 -6.33 -19.58 1.19
CA VAL A 195 -5.70 -18.38 0.60
C VAL A 195 -4.30 -18.17 1.19
N TYR A 196 -4.18 -18.12 2.52
CA TYR A 196 -2.90 -17.91 3.19
C TYR A 196 -1.91 -19.04 2.92
N GLN A 197 -2.39 -20.29 2.87
CA GLN A 197 -1.56 -21.46 2.56
C GLN A 197 -0.88 -21.28 1.19
N LEU A 198 -1.62 -20.90 0.15
CA LEU A 198 -1.07 -20.71 -1.19
C LEU A 198 -0.05 -19.56 -1.25
N ILE A 199 -0.33 -18.45 -0.57
CA ILE A 199 0.62 -17.33 -0.50
C ILE A 199 1.94 -17.80 0.13
N TRP A 200 1.88 -18.53 1.24
CA TRP A 200 3.06 -19.05 1.93
C TRP A 200 3.81 -20.11 1.12
N GLU A 201 3.11 -21.08 0.51
CA GLU A 201 3.70 -22.14 -0.29
C GLU A 201 4.41 -21.59 -1.55
N ALA A 202 3.90 -20.47 -2.09
CA ALA A 202 4.55 -19.78 -3.21
C ALA A 202 5.83 -19.01 -2.79
N GLY A 203 6.09 -18.85 -1.48
CA GLY A 203 7.19 -18.05 -0.95
C GLY A 203 6.95 -16.54 -1.10
N ALA A 204 5.70 -16.12 -1.24
CA ALA A 204 5.29 -14.73 -1.24
C ALA A 204 5.13 -14.18 0.18
N ASP A 205 5.10 -12.86 0.30
CA ASP A 205 4.95 -12.20 1.60
C ASP A 205 3.48 -12.11 1.99
N ILE A 206 3.20 -12.17 3.30
CA ILE A 206 1.89 -11.85 3.85
C ILE A 206 1.60 -10.37 3.58
N PRO A 207 0.40 -10.03 3.10
CA PRO A 207 0.03 -8.64 2.88
C PRO A 207 0.09 -7.79 4.15
N ALA A 208 0.38 -6.51 3.98
CA ALA A 208 0.56 -5.56 5.08
C ALA A 208 -0.70 -5.31 5.93
N ASN A 209 -1.87 -5.73 5.46
CA ASN A 209 -3.08 -5.76 6.30
C ASN A 209 -3.84 -7.08 6.17
N ARG A 210 -4.75 -7.28 7.11
CA ARG A 210 -5.62 -8.44 7.11
C ARG A 210 -6.47 -8.43 5.83
N LEU A 211 -6.63 -9.60 5.22
CA LEU A 211 -7.47 -9.80 4.03
C LEU A 211 -8.96 -9.77 4.43
N PRO A 212 -9.74 -8.77 4.01
CA PRO A 212 -11.18 -8.74 4.29
C PRO A 212 -11.92 -9.82 3.49
N MET A 213 -12.79 -10.53 4.18
CA MET A 213 -13.78 -11.42 3.62
C MET A 213 -15.02 -11.35 4.51
N GLY A 214 -16.20 -11.15 3.94
CA GLY A 214 -17.44 -11.13 4.68
C GLY A 214 -18.59 -11.75 3.88
N HIS A 215 -19.51 -12.44 4.55
CA HIS A 215 -20.72 -13.01 3.95
C HIS A 215 -21.97 -12.34 4.53
N GLY A 216 -23.11 -12.42 3.83
CA GLY A 216 -24.39 -11.86 4.26
C GLY A 216 -24.30 -10.36 4.50
N GLU A 217 -24.78 -9.91 5.66
CA GLU A 217 -24.68 -8.50 6.08
C GLU A 217 -23.24 -8.05 6.30
N LYS A 218 -22.34 -8.96 6.67
CA LYS A 218 -20.92 -8.65 6.88
C LYS A 218 -20.20 -8.30 5.58
N ALA A 219 -20.71 -8.78 4.44
CA ALA A 219 -20.23 -8.43 3.10
C ALA A 219 -20.33 -6.93 2.81
N MET A 220 -21.25 -6.22 3.47
CA MET A 220 -21.37 -4.75 3.40
C MET A 220 -20.23 -4.01 4.10
N ASN A 221 -19.45 -4.70 4.92
CA ASN A 221 -18.39 -4.12 5.72
C ASN A 221 -17.02 -4.41 5.08
N VAL A 222 -16.54 -3.48 4.28
CA VAL A 222 -15.24 -3.55 3.59
C VAL A 222 -14.02 -3.76 4.51
N ARG A 223 -14.21 -3.68 5.83
CA ARG A 223 -13.16 -3.90 6.83
C ARG A 223 -13.49 -5.03 7.81
N TYR A 224 -14.38 -5.93 7.39
CA TYR A 224 -14.78 -7.05 8.23
C TYR A 224 -13.61 -7.97 8.56
N GLY A 225 -13.53 -8.34 9.83
CA GLY A 225 -12.54 -9.30 10.33
C GLY A 225 -12.98 -10.74 10.03
N THR A 226 -12.28 -11.37 9.13
CA THR A 226 -12.52 -12.74 8.61
C THR A 226 -12.46 -13.83 9.68
N GLY A 227 -13.10 -14.96 9.41
CA GLY A 227 -12.96 -16.22 10.16
C GLY A 227 -14.00 -16.45 11.24
N ARG A 228 -15.07 -15.65 11.28
CA ARG A 228 -16.08 -15.68 12.36
C ARG A 228 -17.48 -16.03 11.90
N GLY A 229 -17.62 -16.68 10.77
CA GLY A 229 -18.91 -17.01 10.23
C GLY A 229 -18.92 -18.26 9.36
N ARG A 230 -20.12 -18.74 9.10
CA ARG A 230 -20.42 -19.84 8.18
C ARG A 230 -21.26 -19.28 7.06
N ILE A 231 -20.82 -19.46 5.83
CA ILE A 231 -21.49 -19.02 4.61
C ILE A 231 -22.85 -19.72 4.51
N GLU A 232 -23.89 -18.97 4.23
CA GLU A 232 -25.24 -19.48 4.10
C GLU A 232 -25.59 -19.82 2.64
N GLU A 233 -26.74 -20.48 2.43
CA GLU A 233 -27.27 -20.69 1.10
C GLU A 233 -27.92 -19.40 0.58
N ASN A 234 -27.74 -19.10 -0.71
CA ASN A 234 -28.20 -17.86 -1.38
C ASN A 234 -27.58 -16.59 -0.78
N ASP A 235 -26.32 -16.66 -0.43
CA ASP A 235 -25.56 -15.61 0.23
C ASP A 235 -24.73 -14.78 -0.77
N GLN A 236 -24.24 -13.63 -0.33
CA GLN A 236 -23.25 -12.79 -0.99
C GLN A 236 -21.96 -12.82 -0.17
N VAL A 237 -20.85 -13.12 -0.80
CA VAL A 237 -19.54 -13.18 -0.14
C VAL A 237 -18.58 -12.24 -0.86
N THR A 238 -18.18 -11.16 -0.19
CA THR A 238 -17.20 -10.20 -0.75
C THR A 238 -15.81 -10.51 -0.27
N PHE A 239 -14.86 -10.32 -1.16
CA PHE A 239 -13.43 -10.48 -0.92
C PHE A 239 -12.68 -9.22 -1.30
N GLU A 240 -11.70 -8.84 -0.49
CA GLU A 240 -10.57 -7.99 -0.87
C GLU A 240 -9.31 -8.76 -0.52
N LEU A 241 -8.71 -9.39 -1.52
CA LEU A 241 -7.51 -10.18 -1.35
C LEU A 241 -6.29 -9.39 -1.81
N GLY A 242 -5.16 -9.64 -1.19
CA GLY A 242 -3.88 -9.06 -1.57
C GLY A 242 -2.76 -10.06 -1.41
N CYS A 243 -1.68 -9.84 -2.11
CA CYS A 243 -0.44 -10.58 -2.02
C CYS A 243 0.73 -9.61 -2.17
N ALA A 244 1.87 -9.95 -1.63
CA ALA A 244 3.08 -9.17 -1.83
C ALA A 244 4.26 -10.05 -2.22
N TRP A 245 5.17 -9.49 -3.00
CA TRP A 245 6.47 -10.08 -3.28
C TRP A 245 7.55 -9.05 -2.99
N ARG A 246 8.38 -9.32 -1.99
CA ARG A 246 9.38 -8.35 -1.50
C ARG A 246 8.73 -7.01 -1.10
N HIS A 247 7.62 -7.11 -0.36
CA HIS A 247 6.75 -6.01 0.09
C HIS A 247 6.00 -5.25 -1.01
N TYR A 248 6.20 -5.56 -2.31
CA TYR A 248 5.43 -4.96 -3.41
C TYR A 248 4.09 -5.65 -3.53
N HIS A 249 3.03 -4.89 -3.20
CA HIS A 249 1.66 -5.40 -3.08
C HIS A 249 0.89 -5.30 -4.38
N VAL A 250 -0.03 -6.24 -4.53
CA VAL A 250 -1.15 -6.21 -5.46
C VAL A 250 -2.43 -6.56 -4.71
N ALA A 251 -3.57 -6.18 -5.27
CA ALA A 251 -4.87 -6.50 -4.68
C ALA A 251 -5.90 -6.85 -5.76
N ASP A 252 -6.89 -7.64 -5.35
CA ASP A 252 -8.09 -7.97 -6.11
C ASP A 252 -9.33 -7.82 -5.23
N MET A 253 -10.46 -7.46 -5.85
CA MET A 253 -11.78 -7.53 -5.24
C MET A 253 -12.74 -8.31 -6.13
N PHE A 254 -13.56 -9.15 -5.51
CA PHE A 254 -14.64 -9.86 -6.19
C PHE A 254 -15.75 -10.26 -5.20
N THR A 255 -16.90 -10.61 -5.76
CA THR A 255 -18.04 -11.13 -4.99
C THR A 255 -18.42 -12.50 -5.51
N VAL A 256 -18.59 -13.47 -4.60
CA VAL A 256 -19.12 -14.80 -4.88
C VAL A 256 -20.55 -14.85 -4.37
N LEU A 257 -21.45 -15.35 -5.20
CA LEU A 257 -22.86 -15.61 -4.85
C LEU A 257 -23.01 -17.11 -4.63
N THR A 258 -23.63 -17.53 -3.53
CA THR A 258 -23.80 -18.96 -3.21
C THR A 258 -25.23 -19.41 -3.37
N GLY A 259 -25.41 -20.70 -3.62
CA GLY A 259 -26.72 -21.37 -3.72
C GLY A 259 -27.41 -21.24 -5.06
N PRO A 260 -28.56 -21.93 -5.22
CA PRO A 260 -29.26 -22.05 -6.50
C PRO A 260 -30.03 -20.79 -6.91
N HIS A 261 -30.26 -19.85 -5.99
CA HIS A 261 -31.07 -18.66 -6.23
C HIS A 261 -30.27 -17.40 -6.13
N VAL A 262 -29.87 -16.85 -7.27
CA VAL A 262 -29.18 -15.56 -7.37
C VAL A 262 -30.21 -14.43 -7.50
N ASP A 263 -30.15 -13.44 -6.62
CA ASP A 263 -30.96 -12.23 -6.75
C ASP A 263 -30.61 -11.48 -8.05
N PRO A 264 -31.58 -11.21 -8.95
CA PRO A 264 -31.31 -10.51 -10.19
C PRO A 264 -30.70 -9.09 -10.00
N ARG A 265 -30.86 -8.51 -8.80
CA ARG A 265 -30.21 -7.22 -8.46
C ARG A 265 -28.70 -7.35 -8.38
N HIS A 266 -28.16 -8.46 -7.83
CA HIS A 266 -26.72 -8.73 -7.84
C HIS A 266 -26.15 -8.79 -9.27
N LEU A 267 -26.87 -9.44 -10.20
CA LEU A 267 -26.42 -9.51 -11.60
C LEU A 267 -26.34 -8.11 -12.25
N ARG A 268 -27.29 -7.21 -11.91
CA ARG A 268 -27.26 -5.82 -12.38
C ARG A 268 -26.11 -5.04 -11.73
N MET A 269 -25.88 -5.21 -10.43
CA MET A 269 -24.74 -4.59 -9.74
C MET A 269 -23.41 -5.06 -10.33
N HIS A 270 -23.29 -6.37 -10.58
CA HIS A 270 -22.10 -6.95 -11.21
C HIS A 270 -21.84 -6.35 -12.60
N ALA A 271 -22.87 -6.31 -13.47
CA ALA A 271 -22.75 -5.72 -14.79
C ALA A 271 -22.29 -4.25 -14.73
N ALA A 272 -22.81 -3.47 -13.78
CA ALA A 272 -22.40 -2.09 -13.55
C ALA A 272 -20.92 -1.99 -13.12
N CYS A 273 -20.45 -2.87 -12.22
CA CYS A 273 -19.07 -2.94 -11.80
C CYS A 273 -18.14 -3.33 -12.96
N VAL A 274 -18.51 -4.31 -13.78
CA VAL A 274 -17.73 -4.75 -14.95
C VAL A 274 -17.56 -3.60 -15.94
N GLU A 275 -18.66 -2.90 -16.28
CA GLU A 275 -18.58 -1.75 -17.19
C GLU A 275 -17.73 -0.62 -16.62
N ALA A 276 -17.94 -0.28 -15.35
CA ALA A 276 -17.19 0.79 -14.70
C ALA A 276 -15.68 0.48 -14.63
N LEU A 277 -15.31 -0.74 -14.26
CA LEU A 277 -13.91 -1.17 -14.21
C LEU A 277 -13.26 -1.14 -15.59
N ALA A 278 -13.95 -1.64 -16.61
CA ALA A 278 -13.45 -1.60 -17.99
C ALA A 278 -13.20 -0.16 -18.45
N GLN A 279 -14.14 0.76 -18.19
CA GLN A 279 -13.98 2.17 -18.56
C GLN A 279 -12.86 2.85 -17.77
N VAL A 280 -12.73 2.57 -16.48
CA VAL A 280 -11.62 3.09 -15.68
C VAL A 280 -10.29 2.61 -16.25
N GLN A 281 -10.12 1.31 -16.49
CA GLN A 281 -8.89 0.74 -17.05
C GLN A 281 -8.57 1.32 -18.43
N GLU A 282 -9.55 1.45 -19.31
CA GLU A 282 -9.37 2.07 -20.63
C GLU A 282 -8.86 3.52 -20.53
N ASN A 283 -9.16 4.20 -19.44
CA ASN A 283 -8.78 5.59 -19.20
C ASN A 283 -7.51 5.77 -18.35
N LEU A 284 -6.89 4.71 -17.83
CA LEU A 284 -5.61 4.78 -17.14
C LEU A 284 -4.49 5.04 -18.15
N ARG A 285 -4.22 6.33 -18.42
CA ARG A 285 -3.22 6.79 -19.40
C ARG A 285 -2.34 7.88 -18.79
N PRO A 286 -1.07 7.94 -19.17
CA PRO A 286 -0.20 9.05 -18.79
C PRO A 286 -0.81 10.41 -19.16
N GLY A 287 -0.65 11.38 -18.27
CA GLY A 287 -1.14 12.76 -18.45
C GLY A 287 -2.55 13.02 -17.94
N ARG A 288 -3.36 11.99 -17.67
CA ARG A 288 -4.65 12.17 -17.02
C ARG A 288 -4.48 12.33 -15.51
N THR A 289 -5.44 12.99 -14.87
CA THR A 289 -5.45 13.13 -13.41
C THR A 289 -6.26 12.03 -12.73
N PHE A 290 -5.97 11.77 -11.45
CA PHE A 290 -6.78 10.86 -10.64
C PHE A 290 -8.23 11.33 -10.52
N GLY A 291 -8.46 12.65 -10.46
CA GLY A 291 -9.80 13.22 -10.45
C GLY A 291 -10.59 12.88 -11.72
N GLU A 292 -9.96 12.94 -12.90
CA GLU A 292 -10.60 12.53 -14.16
C GLU A 292 -10.95 11.04 -14.19
N ILE A 293 -10.10 10.17 -13.63
CA ILE A 293 -10.39 8.73 -13.51
C ILE A 293 -11.58 8.50 -12.57
N TYR A 294 -11.63 9.22 -11.43
CA TYR A 294 -12.78 9.16 -10.54
C TYR A 294 -14.08 9.56 -11.24
N GLU A 295 -14.07 10.60 -12.08
CA GLU A 295 -15.28 11.01 -12.82
C GLU A 295 -15.72 9.97 -13.86
N VAL A 296 -14.79 9.23 -14.48
CA VAL A 296 -15.11 8.08 -15.34
C VAL A 296 -15.86 7.01 -14.54
N HIS A 297 -15.33 6.62 -13.37
CA HIS A 297 -15.96 5.68 -12.47
C HIS A 297 -17.36 6.14 -12.05
N ARG A 298 -17.48 7.38 -11.55
CA ARG A 298 -18.75 7.96 -11.08
C ARG A 298 -19.80 7.97 -12.21
N ALA A 299 -19.43 8.41 -13.40
CA ALA A 299 -20.32 8.49 -14.55
C ALA A 299 -20.81 7.11 -15.01
N ALA A 300 -19.92 6.11 -15.00
CA ALA A 300 -20.29 4.74 -15.35
C ALA A 300 -21.33 4.18 -14.38
N LEU A 301 -21.10 4.26 -13.08
CA LEU A 301 -22.04 3.76 -12.07
C LEU A 301 -23.34 4.57 -12.01
N ALA A 302 -23.31 5.88 -12.28
CA ALA A 302 -24.49 6.73 -12.33
C ALA A 302 -25.47 6.31 -13.46
N ARG A 303 -24.95 5.88 -14.63
CA ARG A 303 -25.79 5.35 -15.73
C ARG A 303 -26.61 4.14 -15.33
N HIS A 304 -26.09 3.35 -14.40
CA HIS A 304 -26.81 2.19 -13.83
C HIS A 304 -27.62 2.52 -12.57
N GLY A 305 -27.63 3.80 -12.13
CA GLY A 305 -28.38 4.23 -10.93
C GLY A 305 -27.67 3.94 -9.60
N TYR A 306 -26.37 3.57 -9.61
CA TYR A 306 -25.63 3.17 -8.42
C TYR A 306 -24.72 4.25 -7.83
N GLU A 307 -24.85 5.52 -8.23
CA GLU A 307 -24.00 6.61 -7.72
C GLU A 307 -24.02 6.75 -6.19
N LYS A 308 -25.18 6.48 -5.57
CA LYS A 308 -25.34 6.54 -4.11
C LYS A 308 -24.70 5.35 -3.39
N ALA A 309 -24.75 4.19 -3.99
CA ALA A 309 -24.18 2.95 -3.43
C ALA A 309 -22.66 2.88 -3.60
N ALA A 310 -22.08 3.66 -4.51
CA ALA A 310 -20.65 3.65 -4.81
C ALA A 310 -19.81 4.36 -3.74
N LEU A 311 -18.61 3.83 -3.47
CA LEU A 311 -17.61 4.50 -2.64
C LEU A 311 -17.17 5.83 -3.27
N LYS A 312 -16.60 6.72 -2.43
CA LYS A 312 -16.15 8.05 -2.84
C LYS A 312 -14.66 8.09 -3.27
N ALA A 313 -14.06 6.92 -3.38
CA ALA A 313 -12.78 6.65 -4.03
C ALA A 313 -12.92 5.36 -4.82
N CYS A 314 -12.16 5.23 -5.92
CA CYS A 314 -12.24 4.06 -6.80
C CYS A 314 -10.88 3.39 -7.03
N GLY A 315 -9.91 3.64 -6.18
CA GLY A 315 -8.60 3.05 -6.28
C GLY A 315 -7.52 3.84 -5.54
N TYR A 316 -6.32 3.30 -5.58
CA TYR A 316 -5.13 3.89 -4.98
C TYR A 316 -3.86 3.34 -5.62
N THR A 317 -2.73 3.98 -5.34
CA THR A 317 -1.42 3.49 -5.80
C THR A 317 -0.98 2.28 -5.00
N MET A 318 -0.20 1.40 -5.66
CA MET A 318 0.38 0.20 -5.06
C MET A 318 1.91 0.31 -5.08
N GLY A 319 2.54 -0.22 -4.03
CA GLY A 319 3.99 -0.22 -3.91
C GLY A 319 4.48 -1.15 -2.81
N ALA A 320 5.71 -0.91 -2.36
CA ALA A 320 6.22 -1.57 -1.16
C ALA A 320 5.64 -0.90 0.07
N THR A 321 4.92 -1.65 0.87
CA THR A 321 4.29 -1.18 2.09
C THR A 321 4.48 -2.18 3.23
N PHE A 322 4.29 -1.70 4.47
CA PHE A 322 4.42 -2.47 5.70
C PHE A 322 3.14 -2.32 6.54
N PRO A 323 2.86 -3.25 7.48
CA PRO A 323 1.72 -3.09 8.36
C PRO A 323 1.69 -1.68 8.99
N PRO A 324 0.51 -1.03 9.11
CA PRO A 324 -0.81 -1.67 9.13
C PRO A 324 -1.60 -1.66 7.81
N THR A 325 -1.04 -1.22 6.68
CA THR A 325 -1.81 -1.14 5.44
C THR A 325 -0.97 -1.37 4.19
N TRP A 326 -1.57 -2.00 3.16
CA TRP A 326 -0.96 -2.07 1.83
C TRP A 326 -1.30 -0.87 0.93
N MET A 327 -2.20 0.00 1.37
CA MET A 327 -2.59 1.18 0.57
C MET A 327 -1.45 2.18 0.53
N GLU A 328 -1.01 2.53 -0.66
CA GLU A 328 -0.09 3.63 -0.88
C GLU A 328 -0.86 4.88 -1.31
N MET A 329 -0.39 6.05 -0.91
CA MET A 329 -1.02 7.32 -1.30
C MET A 329 -0.36 7.87 -2.58
N PRO A 330 -1.09 8.60 -3.41
CA PRO A 330 -2.46 9.08 -3.25
C PRO A 330 -3.55 8.11 -3.70
N MET A 331 -4.79 8.35 -3.26
CA MET A 331 -5.99 7.63 -3.70
C MET A 331 -6.66 8.33 -4.90
N ILE A 332 -7.44 7.55 -5.67
CA ILE A 332 -8.24 8.05 -6.80
C ILE A 332 -9.60 8.50 -6.27
N TYR A 333 -9.75 9.82 -6.10
CA TYR A 333 -10.98 10.47 -5.62
C TYR A 333 -11.26 11.77 -6.40
N ARG A 334 -12.43 12.36 -6.15
CA ARG A 334 -12.89 13.57 -6.84
C ARG A 334 -11.88 14.71 -6.74
N ASP A 335 -11.60 15.36 -7.87
CA ASP A 335 -10.74 16.54 -8.00
C ASP A 335 -9.28 16.32 -7.55
N ASN A 336 -8.82 15.06 -7.40
CA ASN A 336 -7.43 14.80 -7.07
C ASN A 336 -6.53 15.20 -8.26
N PRO A 337 -5.60 16.16 -8.07
CA PRO A 337 -4.77 16.70 -9.15
C PRO A 337 -3.59 15.78 -9.53
N GLN A 338 -3.37 14.67 -8.83
CA GLN A 338 -2.25 13.76 -9.13
C GLN A 338 -2.32 13.30 -10.58
N VAL A 339 -1.26 13.58 -11.32
CA VAL A 339 -1.13 13.16 -12.71
C VAL A 339 -0.62 11.73 -12.79
N ILE A 340 -1.25 10.94 -13.64
CA ILE A 340 -0.85 9.56 -13.95
C ILE A 340 0.40 9.61 -14.82
N ALA A 341 1.39 8.81 -14.47
CA ALA A 341 2.60 8.59 -15.25
C ALA A 341 2.73 7.12 -15.65
N LYS A 342 3.46 6.85 -16.71
CA LYS A 342 3.89 5.51 -17.07
C LYS A 342 4.62 4.84 -15.90
N ASP A 343 4.49 3.54 -15.78
CA ASP A 343 5.08 2.70 -14.74
C ASP A 343 4.53 2.96 -13.31
N MET A 344 3.44 3.72 -13.16
CA MET A 344 2.64 3.68 -11.95
C MET A 344 1.87 2.35 -11.86
N VAL A 345 1.72 1.83 -10.63
CA VAL A 345 0.89 0.65 -10.35
C VAL A 345 -0.33 1.09 -9.56
N LEU A 346 -1.50 0.77 -10.06
CA LEU A 346 -2.78 1.23 -9.53
C LEU A 346 -3.71 0.03 -9.29
N PHE A 347 -4.24 -0.07 -8.08
CA PHE A 347 -5.39 -0.91 -7.81
C PHE A 347 -6.65 -0.07 -8.04
N THR A 348 -7.52 -0.53 -8.93
CA THR A 348 -8.80 0.12 -9.21
C THR A 348 -9.95 -0.80 -8.83
N HIS A 349 -10.92 -0.28 -8.08
CA HIS A 349 -11.99 -1.08 -7.50
C HIS A 349 -13.35 -0.41 -7.66
N MET A 350 -14.35 -1.23 -8.00
CA MET A 350 -15.75 -0.89 -8.07
C MET A 350 -16.45 -1.56 -6.88
N VAL A 351 -16.86 -0.77 -5.90
CA VAL A 351 -17.55 -1.26 -4.71
C VAL A 351 -18.89 -0.58 -4.60
N LEU A 352 -19.94 -1.39 -4.60
CA LEU A 352 -21.31 -0.97 -4.40
C LEU A 352 -21.82 -1.54 -3.08
N SER A 353 -22.34 -0.68 -2.21
CA SER A 353 -23.00 -1.07 -0.96
C SER A 353 -24.36 -0.36 -0.90
N ASP A 354 -25.39 -1.08 -1.21
CA ASP A 354 -26.76 -0.59 -1.17
C ASP A 354 -27.39 -0.88 0.21
N PHE A 355 -27.29 0.10 1.10
CA PHE A 355 -27.79 -0.01 2.47
C PHE A 355 -29.32 -0.10 2.55
N ASP A 356 -30.06 0.31 1.52
CA ASP A 356 -31.52 0.20 1.50
C ASP A 356 -31.98 -1.24 1.27
N THR A 357 -31.17 -2.02 0.54
CA THR A 357 -31.48 -3.43 0.21
C THR A 357 -30.60 -4.44 0.91
N GLY A 358 -29.51 -4.02 1.54
CA GLY A 358 -28.51 -4.90 2.14
C GLY A 358 -27.65 -5.66 1.11
N LEU A 359 -27.67 -5.24 -0.17
CA LEU A 359 -26.90 -5.89 -1.23
C LEU A 359 -25.57 -5.17 -1.46
N THR A 360 -24.55 -5.97 -1.75
CA THR A 360 -23.21 -5.45 -2.07
C THR A 360 -22.61 -6.17 -3.28
N MET A 361 -21.71 -5.49 -3.97
CA MET A 361 -20.92 -6.03 -5.07
C MET A 361 -19.57 -5.37 -5.08
N SER A 362 -18.51 -6.15 -5.24
CA SER A 362 -17.14 -5.64 -5.43
C SER A 362 -16.50 -6.30 -6.64
N LEU A 363 -15.72 -5.51 -7.37
CA LEU A 363 -14.86 -5.96 -8.47
C LEU A 363 -13.66 -5.01 -8.55
N GLY A 364 -12.45 -5.53 -8.57
CA GLY A 364 -11.26 -4.68 -8.64
C GLY A 364 -10.03 -5.44 -9.06
N GLU A 365 -9.11 -4.78 -9.76
CA GLU A 365 -7.87 -5.35 -10.29
C GLU A 365 -6.71 -4.37 -10.19
N THR A 366 -5.50 -4.91 -10.13
CA THR A 366 -4.25 -4.14 -10.17
C THR A 366 -3.72 -4.06 -11.58
N SER A 367 -3.32 -2.86 -12.00
CA SER A 367 -2.77 -2.59 -13.33
C SER A 367 -1.51 -1.75 -13.27
N ILE A 368 -0.59 -1.99 -14.20
CA ILE A 368 0.56 -1.14 -14.50
C ILE A 368 0.18 -0.18 -15.62
N VAL A 369 0.40 1.10 -15.42
CA VAL A 369 0.18 2.12 -16.44
C VAL A 369 1.27 2.03 -17.52
N THR A 370 0.86 1.94 -18.79
CA THR A 370 1.76 1.94 -19.95
C THR A 370 1.50 3.15 -20.84
N GLU A 371 2.28 3.34 -21.88
CA GLU A 371 1.97 4.34 -22.94
C GLU A 371 0.69 3.99 -23.72
N GLY A 372 0.37 2.70 -23.79
CA GLY A 372 -0.83 2.17 -24.43
C GLY A 372 -1.90 1.71 -23.44
N ALA A 373 -2.57 0.60 -23.73
CA ALA A 373 -3.47 -0.04 -22.77
C ALA A 373 -2.71 -0.42 -21.49
N PRO A 374 -3.31 -0.25 -20.29
CA PRO A 374 -2.64 -0.68 -19.06
C PRO A 374 -2.42 -2.19 -19.11
N GLU A 375 -1.32 -2.62 -18.50
CA GLU A 375 -1.07 -4.04 -18.26
C GLU A 375 -1.80 -4.43 -16.99
N VAL A 376 -2.87 -5.21 -17.13
CA VAL A 376 -3.57 -5.80 -15.97
C VAL A 376 -2.71 -6.95 -15.46
N ILE A 377 -2.38 -6.95 -14.19
CA ILE A 377 -1.47 -7.93 -13.57
C ILE A 377 -2.13 -8.81 -12.51
N THR A 378 -3.39 -8.58 -12.20
CA THR A 378 -4.25 -9.46 -11.43
C THR A 378 -5.59 -9.63 -12.16
N HIS A 379 -6.22 -10.81 -12.07
CA HIS A 379 -7.31 -11.16 -12.97
C HIS A 379 -8.50 -11.75 -12.21
N VAL A 380 -9.61 -11.02 -12.17
CA VAL A 380 -10.87 -11.53 -11.65
C VAL A 380 -11.83 -11.93 -12.80
N PRO A 381 -12.66 -12.97 -12.60
CA PRO A 381 -13.67 -13.33 -13.59
C PRO A 381 -14.61 -12.16 -13.92
N ARG A 382 -14.86 -11.94 -15.21
CA ARG A 382 -15.81 -10.91 -15.68
C ARG A 382 -17.24 -11.42 -15.69
N GLU A 383 -17.42 -12.73 -15.60
CA GLU A 383 -18.73 -13.35 -15.42
C GLU A 383 -19.09 -13.39 -13.93
N PRO A 384 -20.40 -13.32 -13.58
CA PRO A 384 -20.84 -13.49 -12.20
C PRO A 384 -20.35 -14.82 -11.62
N ILE A 385 -19.70 -14.76 -10.46
CA ILE A 385 -19.19 -15.95 -9.78
C ILE A 385 -20.33 -16.53 -8.94
N VAL A 386 -20.87 -17.67 -9.36
CA VAL A 386 -21.95 -18.37 -8.65
C VAL A 386 -21.47 -19.75 -8.22
N ARG A 387 -21.62 -20.05 -6.95
CA ARG A 387 -21.23 -21.34 -6.36
C ARG A 387 -22.46 -22.02 -5.78
N PRO A 388 -22.79 -23.27 -6.19
CA PRO A 388 -23.98 -24.00 -5.71
C PRO A 388 -23.92 -24.34 -4.22
#